data_dd8c669e47b0dc9c1afbb1cc211e656a
#
_entry.id   dd8c669e47b0dc9c1afbb1cc211e656a
#
_cell.length_a   1.000
_cell.length_b   1.000
_cell.length_c   1.000
_cell.angle_alpha   90.00
_cell.angle_beta   90.00
_cell.angle_gamma   90.00
#
_symmetry.space_group_name_H-M   'P 1'
#
loop_
_entity.id
_entity.type
_entity.pdbx_description
1 polymer ?
#
loop_
_entity_poly.entity_id
_entity_poly.type
_entity_poly.pdbx_seq_one_letter_code
_entity_poly.pdbx_strand_id
1 'polypeptide(L)'
;FADWLKALIAGHGLDLGRLCLEITERHALERFEFALPAVRTLAADGWCFALDDFGAGVASFGYLADLPVQVVKIDGRLVRDFESDPISPVIIEALCRLARLRGLRVVAEWVEDASLLPALAALGVDDVQGFALHRPELLAEAAAGDSPASAPAA
;
A
#
# COMPACT_ATOMS: atom_id res chain seq x y z
N PHE A 1 -3.65 22.47 3.57
CA PHE A 1 -4.14 21.08 3.74
C PHE A 1 -3.44 20.38 4.90
N ALA A 2 -2.11 20.35 4.94
CA ALA A 2 -1.34 19.68 5.99
C ALA A 2 -1.70 20.16 7.39
N ASP A 3 -1.73 21.48 7.63
CA ASP A 3 -2.06 22.06 8.93
C ASP A 3 -3.50 21.75 9.34
N TRP A 4 -4.45 21.80 8.41
CA TRP A 4 -5.82 21.42 8.65
C TRP A 4 -5.94 19.95 9.07
N LEU A 5 -5.26 19.05 8.35
CA LEU A 5 -5.29 17.61 8.63
C LEU A 5 -4.67 17.31 10.00
N LYS A 6 -3.53 17.95 10.34
CA LYS A 6 -2.90 17.85 11.65
C LYS A 6 -3.84 18.30 12.77
N ALA A 7 -4.50 19.44 12.59
CA ALA A 7 -5.46 19.96 13.59
C ALA A 7 -6.66 19.01 13.77
N LEU A 8 -7.17 18.44 12.68
CA LEU A 8 -8.27 17.47 12.72
C LEU A 8 -7.89 16.23 13.54
N ILE A 9 -6.75 15.63 13.25
CA ILE A 9 -6.26 14.43 13.92
C ILE A 9 -6.00 14.70 15.41
N ALA A 10 -5.33 15.80 15.73
CA ALA A 10 -5.08 16.21 17.10
C ALA A 10 -6.39 16.47 17.86
N GLY A 11 -7.35 17.12 17.20
CA GLY A 11 -8.67 17.40 17.79
C GLY A 11 -9.50 16.16 18.12
N HIS A 12 -9.26 15.06 17.42
CA HIS A 12 -9.94 13.77 17.65
C HIS A 12 -9.11 12.77 18.46
N GLY A 13 -7.89 13.12 18.87
CA GLY A 13 -7.01 12.23 19.64
C GLY A 13 -6.60 10.96 18.87
N LEU A 14 -6.54 11.04 17.54
CA LEU A 14 -6.18 9.90 16.72
C LEU A 14 -4.66 9.67 16.74
N ASP A 15 -4.26 8.41 16.76
CA ASP A 15 -2.86 8.00 16.67
C ASP A 15 -2.38 8.03 15.21
N LEU A 16 -1.39 8.85 14.90
CA LEU A 16 -0.78 8.93 13.58
C LEU A 16 -0.21 7.60 13.10
N GLY A 17 0.29 6.77 14.01
CA GLY A 17 0.82 5.44 13.69
C GLY A 17 -0.22 4.46 13.13
N ARG A 18 -1.50 4.78 13.25
CA ARG A 18 -2.62 3.99 12.72
C ARG A 18 -3.19 4.53 11.41
N LEU A 19 -2.63 5.62 10.90
CA LEU A 19 -3.07 6.26 9.68
C LEU A 19 -1.99 6.17 8.62
N CYS A 20 -2.38 5.78 7.42
CA CYS A 20 -1.53 5.82 6.25
C CYS A 20 -2.25 6.60 5.14
N LEU A 21 -1.57 7.57 4.56
CA LEU A 21 -2.09 8.35 3.44
C LEU A 21 -1.66 7.70 2.13
N GLU A 22 -2.59 7.48 1.23
CA GLU A 22 -2.31 6.86 -0.07
C GLU A 22 -2.15 7.93 -1.15
N ILE A 23 -1.14 7.75 -1.99
CA ILE A 23 -0.86 8.59 -3.16
C ILE A 23 -0.79 7.64 -4.36
N THR A 24 -1.70 7.78 -5.32
CA THR A 24 -1.65 6.94 -6.51
C THR A 24 -0.38 7.22 -7.33
N GLU A 25 0.18 6.19 -7.95
CA GLU A 25 1.36 6.29 -8.80
C GLU A 25 1.23 7.41 -9.86
N ARG A 26 0.08 7.48 -10.50
CA ARG A 26 -0.23 8.50 -11.50
C ARG A 26 -0.11 9.92 -10.94
N HIS A 27 -0.70 10.19 -9.78
CA HIS A 27 -0.62 11.52 -9.14
C HIS A 27 0.79 11.84 -8.66
N ALA A 28 1.51 10.82 -8.17
CA ALA A 28 2.91 10.97 -7.79
C ALA A 28 3.76 11.43 -8.98
N LEU A 29 3.53 10.88 -10.17
CA LEU A 29 4.27 11.24 -11.39
C LEU A 29 3.86 12.61 -11.96
N GLU A 30 2.54 12.86 -12.10
CA GLU A 30 2.02 14.08 -12.74
C GLU A 30 2.29 15.34 -11.91
N ARG A 31 2.37 15.24 -10.60
CA ARG A 31 2.47 16.36 -9.65
C ARG A 31 3.67 16.25 -8.72
N PHE A 32 4.66 15.48 -9.10
CA PHE A 32 5.82 15.14 -8.26
C PHE A 32 6.46 16.37 -7.61
N GLU A 33 6.80 17.37 -8.40
CA GLU A 33 7.50 18.58 -7.91
C GLU A 33 6.64 19.42 -6.94
N PHE A 34 5.32 19.42 -7.11
CA PHE A 34 4.41 20.18 -6.26
C PHE A 34 4.03 19.44 -4.97
N ALA A 35 3.80 18.11 -5.06
CA ALA A 35 3.35 17.32 -3.93
C ALA A 35 4.50 16.92 -2.99
N LEU A 36 5.68 16.66 -3.53
CA LEU A 36 6.82 16.14 -2.79
C LEU A 36 7.22 16.98 -1.57
N PRO A 37 7.27 18.33 -1.61
CA PRO A 37 7.60 19.12 -0.43
C PRO A 37 6.61 18.93 0.73
N ALA A 38 5.30 18.89 0.41
CA ALA A 38 4.26 18.67 1.42
C ALA A 38 4.32 17.25 2.00
N VAL A 39 4.53 16.24 1.15
CA VAL A 39 4.68 14.84 1.57
C VAL A 39 5.91 14.69 2.45
N ARG A 40 7.05 15.28 2.09
CA ARG A 40 8.27 15.25 2.91
C ARG A 40 8.08 15.90 4.27
N THR A 41 7.37 17.03 4.32
CA THR A 41 7.08 17.71 5.59
C THR A 41 6.23 16.84 6.49
N LEU A 42 5.16 16.23 5.96
CA LEU A 42 4.29 15.35 6.73
C LEU A 42 5.01 14.07 7.14
N ALA A 43 5.80 13.46 6.24
CA ALA A 43 6.59 12.27 6.57
C ALA A 43 7.61 12.55 7.68
N ALA A 44 8.26 13.73 7.69
CA ALA A 44 9.15 14.15 8.77
C ALA A 44 8.43 14.33 10.12
N ASP A 45 7.13 14.62 10.09
CA ASP A 45 6.27 14.70 11.28
C ASP A 45 5.71 13.32 11.71
N GLY A 46 6.15 12.23 11.06
CA GLY A 46 5.79 10.86 11.44
C GLY A 46 4.56 10.30 10.72
N TRP A 47 4.06 10.97 9.66
CA TRP A 47 2.97 10.43 8.84
C TRP A 47 3.42 9.27 7.97
N CYS A 48 2.60 8.21 7.91
CA CYS A 48 2.79 7.11 6.98
C CYS A 48 2.20 7.46 5.61
N PHE A 49 2.95 7.11 4.56
CA PHE A 49 2.50 7.21 3.18
C PHE A 49 2.62 5.87 2.47
N ALA A 50 1.62 5.56 1.66
CA ALA A 50 1.63 4.44 0.73
C ALA A 50 1.59 4.96 -0.71
N LEU A 51 2.36 4.34 -1.59
CA LEU A 51 2.23 4.51 -3.03
C LEU A 51 1.25 3.48 -3.55
N ASP A 52 0.14 3.95 -4.11
CA ASP A 52 -0.98 3.14 -4.56
C ASP A 52 -0.98 2.91 -6.08
N ASP A 53 -1.62 1.83 -6.54
CA ASP A 53 -1.70 1.41 -7.96
C ASP A 53 -0.33 1.20 -8.63
N PHE A 54 0.69 0.78 -7.87
CA PHE A 54 2.06 0.70 -8.37
C PHE A 54 2.24 -0.48 -9.33
N GLY A 55 2.87 -0.19 -10.49
CA GLY A 55 3.11 -1.16 -11.53
C GLY A 55 2.02 -1.23 -12.61
N ALA A 56 0.97 -0.40 -12.50
CA ALA A 56 -0.10 -0.31 -13.50
C ALA A 56 0.34 0.29 -14.84
N GLY A 57 1.45 0.99 -14.86
CA GLY A 57 1.92 1.79 -16.00
C GLY A 57 3.39 1.57 -16.35
N VAL A 58 3.90 2.41 -17.24
CA VAL A 58 5.32 2.47 -17.61
C VAL A 58 6.07 3.25 -16.52
N ALA A 59 6.13 2.68 -15.33
CA ALA A 59 6.82 3.33 -14.24
C ALA A 59 8.33 3.23 -14.42
N SER A 60 8.99 4.34 -14.41
CA SER A 60 10.40 4.40 -14.10
C SER A 60 10.54 4.21 -12.59
N PHE A 61 11.00 3.05 -12.13
CA PHE A 61 11.25 2.75 -10.71
C PHE A 61 12.17 3.78 -10.03
N GLY A 62 12.80 4.66 -10.82
CA GLY A 62 13.72 5.68 -10.32
C GLY A 62 13.08 6.67 -9.34
N TYR A 63 11.85 7.11 -9.58
CA TYR A 63 11.20 8.08 -8.71
C TYR A 63 10.81 7.52 -7.33
N LEU A 64 10.64 6.19 -7.22
CA LEU A 64 10.37 5.55 -5.94
C LEU A 64 11.50 5.84 -4.92
N ALA A 65 12.73 6.06 -5.43
CA ALA A 65 13.87 6.40 -4.59
C ALA A 65 13.72 7.75 -3.87
N ASP A 66 12.98 8.68 -4.45
CA ASP A 66 12.82 10.04 -3.95
C ASP A 66 11.56 10.25 -3.12
N LEU A 67 10.61 9.30 -3.19
CA LEU A 67 9.37 9.35 -2.42
C LEU A 67 9.59 8.90 -0.97
N PRO A 68 9.14 9.69 0.00
CA PRO A 68 9.20 9.33 1.41
C PRO A 68 7.99 8.46 1.81
N VAL A 69 7.82 7.32 1.11
CA VAL A 69 6.76 6.35 1.39
C VAL A 69 7.32 5.18 2.22
N GLN A 70 6.47 4.51 2.96
CA GLN A 70 6.77 3.34 3.77
C GLN A 70 6.14 2.07 3.21
N VAL A 71 5.10 2.23 2.38
CA VAL A 71 4.33 1.12 1.80
C VAL A 71 4.21 1.31 0.29
N VAL A 72 4.24 0.21 -0.44
CA VAL A 72 3.92 0.14 -1.87
C VAL A 72 2.80 -0.86 -2.06
N LYS A 73 1.69 -0.44 -2.69
CA LYS A 73 0.55 -1.27 -2.99
C LYS A 73 0.62 -1.65 -4.47
N ILE A 74 0.71 -2.95 -4.74
CA ILE A 74 0.78 -3.48 -6.10
C ILE A 74 -0.61 -3.43 -6.73
N ASP A 75 -0.71 -2.83 -7.92
CA ASP A 75 -1.95 -2.72 -8.69
C ASP A 75 -2.65 -4.09 -8.83
N GLY A 76 -3.93 -4.11 -8.49
CA GLY A 76 -4.74 -5.31 -8.49
C GLY A 76 -4.84 -6.02 -9.85
N ARG A 77 -4.56 -5.33 -10.96
CA ARG A 77 -4.50 -5.97 -12.29
C ARG A 77 -3.38 -7.00 -12.38
N LEU A 78 -2.21 -6.70 -11.82
CA LEU A 78 -1.09 -7.66 -11.77
C LEU A 78 -1.44 -8.88 -10.91
N VAL A 79 -2.16 -8.67 -9.82
CA VAL A 79 -2.61 -9.75 -8.93
C VAL A 79 -3.68 -10.60 -9.61
N ARG A 80 -4.67 -9.97 -10.23
CA ARG A 80 -5.74 -10.67 -10.95
C ARG A 80 -5.20 -11.51 -12.11
N ASP A 81 -4.23 -10.98 -12.84
CA ASP A 81 -3.66 -11.63 -14.02
C ASP A 81 -2.51 -12.60 -13.66
N PHE A 82 -2.30 -12.87 -12.36
CA PHE A 82 -1.18 -13.66 -11.81
C PHE A 82 -1.04 -15.05 -12.44
N GLU A 83 -2.14 -15.77 -12.64
CA GLU A 83 -2.13 -17.12 -13.21
C GLU A 83 -2.26 -17.13 -14.74
N SER A 84 -2.86 -16.09 -15.32
CA SER A 84 -3.16 -16.02 -16.75
C SER A 84 -2.05 -15.37 -17.59
N ASP A 85 -1.25 -14.50 -16.98
CA ASP A 85 -0.12 -13.82 -17.61
C ASP A 85 1.20 -14.17 -16.93
N PRO A 86 2.12 -14.90 -17.62
CA PRO A 86 3.41 -15.28 -17.05
C PRO A 86 4.33 -14.08 -16.71
N ILE A 87 4.00 -12.88 -17.17
CA ILE A 87 4.77 -11.66 -16.89
C ILE A 87 4.40 -11.10 -15.52
N SER A 88 3.13 -11.21 -15.11
CA SER A 88 2.64 -10.63 -13.85
C SER A 88 3.42 -11.10 -12.62
N PRO A 89 3.67 -12.41 -12.40
CA PRO A 89 4.50 -12.86 -11.27
C PRO A 89 5.93 -12.30 -11.30
N VAL A 90 6.52 -12.16 -12.49
CA VAL A 90 7.89 -11.62 -12.65
C VAL A 90 7.94 -10.15 -12.25
N ILE A 91 6.93 -9.37 -12.65
CA ILE A 91 6.80 -7.96 -12.24
C ILE A 91 6.64 -7.87 -10.73
N ILE A 92 5.72 -8.64 -10.15
CA ILE A 92 5.48 -8.65 -8.69
C ILE A 92 6.78 -8.98 -7.93
N GLU A 93 7.51 -10.02 -8.35
CA GLU A 93 8.79 -10.37 -7.73
C GLU A 93 9.81 -9.22 -7.81
N ALA A 94 9.93 -8.59 -8.98
CA ALA A 94 10.84 -7.46 -9.16
C ALA A 94 10.48 -6.28 -8.27
N LEU A 95 9.18 -5.96 -8.14
CA LEU A 95 8.66 -4.93 -7.25
C LEU A 95 8.99 -5.24 -5.78
N CYS A 96 8.75 -6.46 -5.31
CA CYS A 96 9.06 -6.91 -3.96
C CYS A 96 10.56 -6.79 -3.66
N ARG A 97 11.42 -7.16 -4.60
CA ARG A 97 12.89 -7.02 -4.44
C ARG A 97 13.31 -5.56 -4.31
N LEU A 98 12.76 -4.68 -5.16
CA LEU A 98 13.05 -3.23 -5.11
C LEU A 98 12.57 -2.61 -3.79
N ALA A 99 11.35 -2.92 -3.38
CA ALA A 99 10.77 -2.45 -2.12
C ALA A 99 11.62 -2.88 -0.93
N ARG A 100 12.06 -4.13 -0.90
CA ARG A 100 12.92 -4.67 0.16
C ARG A 100 14.26 -3.95 0.26
N LEU A 101 14.89 -3.61 -0.88
CA LEU A 101 16.14 -2.83 -0.89
C LEU A 101 15.96 -1.42 -0.30
N ARG A 102 14.73 -0.91 -0.29
CA ARG A 102 14.36 0.38 0.26
C ARG A 102 13.76 0.31 1.67
N GLY A 103 13.59 -0.89 2.22
CA GLY A 103 12.92 -1.10 3.50
C GLY A 103 11.42 -0.79 3.48
N LEU A 104 10.78 -0.88 2.30
CA LEU A 104 9.36 -0.63 2.11
C LEU A 104 8.57 -1.94 2.29
N ARG A 105 7.38 -1.84 2.85
CA ARG A 105 6.40 -2.93 2.88
C ARG A 105 5.64 -3.00 1.55
N VAL A 106 5.32 -4.20 1.13
CA VAL A 106 4.59 -4.48 -0.10
C VAL A 106 3.22 -5.06 0.22
N VAL A 107 2.17 -4.44 -0.31
CA VAL A 107 0.79 -4.91 -0.22
C VAL A 107 0.31 -5.33 -1.61
N ALA A 108 -0.21 -6.54 -1.76
CA ALA A 108 -0.90 -6.95 -2.98
C ALA A 108 -2.39 -6.65 -2.85
N GLU A 109 -2.93 -5.95 -3.86
CA GLU A 109 -4.33 -5.55 -3.89
C GLU A 109 -5.19 -6.52 -4.71
N TRP A 110 -6.52 -6.42 -4.53
CA TRP A 110 -7.54 -7.19 -5.25
C TRP A 110 -7.34 -8.71 -5.18
N VAL A 111 -6.85 -9.21 -4.06
CA VAL A 111 -6.77 -10.65 -3.85
C VAL A 111 -8.18 -11.19 -3.66
N GLU A 112 -8.75 -11.77 -4.72
CA GLU A 112 -10.10 -12.33 -4.75
C GLU A 112 -10.10 -13.84 -4.53
N ASP A 113 -8.95 -14.51 -4.73
CA ASP A 113 -8.77 -15.94 -4.50
C ASP A 113 -7.66 -16.19 -3.45
N ALA A 114 -8.06 -16.82 -2.35
CA ALA A 114 -7.16 -17.17 -1.26
C ALA A 114 -6.08 -18.20 -1.67
N SER A 115 -6.27 -18.93 -2.77
CA SER A 115 -5.26 -19.87 -3.29
C SER A 115 -3.96 -19.17 -3.74
N LEU A 116 -4.02 -17.86 -4.04
CA LEU A 116 -2.85 -17.06 -4.43
C LEU A 116 -1.94 -16.69 -3.25
N LEU A 117 -2.44 -16.73 -2.01
CA LEU A 117 -1.71 -16.26 -0.84
C LEU A 117 -0.31 -16.90 -0.68
N PRO A 118 -0.14 -18.23 -0.81
CA PRO A 118 1.19 -18.84 -0.69
C PRO A 118 2.15 -18.38 -1.79
N ALA A 119 1.65 -18.19 -3.01
CA ALA A 119 2.46 -17.77 -4.15
C ALA A 119 2.90 -16.29 -3.99
N LEU A 120 1.99 -15.41 -3.60
CA LEU A 120 2.31 -14.00 -3.32
C LEU A 120 3.34 -13.86 -2.19
N ALA A 121 3.16 -14.60 -1.10
CA ALA A 121 4.12 -14.63 0.00
C ALA A 121 5.50 -15.13 -0.45
N ALA A 122 5.56 -16.17 -1.30
CA ALA A 122 6.82 -16.70 -1.85
C ALA A 122 7.57 -15.67 -2.72
N LEU A 123 6.86 -14.75 -3.41
CA LEU A 123 7.44 -13.65 -4.16
C LEU A 123 7.92 -12.49 -3.26
N GLY A 124 7.53 -12.48 -1.99
CA GLY A 124 7.95 -11.49 -1.01
C GLY A 124 6.96 -10.36 -0.78
N VAL A 125 5.67 -10.60 -1.04
CA VAL A 125 4.57 -9.74 -0.60
C VAL A 125 4.44 -9.85 0.92
N ASP A 126 4.36 -8.70 1.60
CA ASP A 126 4.28 -8.64 3.06
C ASP A 126 2.83 -8.72 3.55
N ASP A 127 1.92 -8.04 2.86
CA ASP A 127 0.50 -7.95 3.21
C ASP A 127 -0.38 -8.12 1.97
N VAL A 128 -1.63 -8.44 2.20
CA VAL A 128 -2.62 -8.61 1.12
C VAL A 128 -3.93 -7.92 1.48
N GLN A 129 -4.60 -7.38 0.46
CA GLN A 129 -5.91 -6.74 0.56
C GLN A 129 -6.82 -7.26 -0.56
N GLY A 130 -8.06 -7.63 -0.21
CA GLY A 130 -9.03 -8.06 -1.21
C GLY A 130 -10.18 -8.89 -0.64
N PHE A 131 -11.13 -9.22 -1.49
CA PHE A 131 -12.37 -9.88 -1.09
C PHE A 131 -12.20 -11.35 -0.66
N ALA A 132 -11.06 -11.95 -0.95
CA ALA A 132 -10.71 -13.26 -0.38
C ALA A 132 -10.50 -13.22 1.13
N LEU A 133 -10.17 -12.03 1.68
CA LEU A 133 -9.92 -11.82 3.10
C LEU A 133 -11.13 -11.20 3.79
N HIS A 134 -11.55 -10.04 3.30
CA HIS A 134 -12.66 -9.29 3.86
C HIS A 134 -13.29 -8.37 2.81
N ARG A 135 -14.60 -8.19 2.88
CA ARG A 135 -15.33 -7.21 2.07
C ARG A 135 -15.48 -5.91 2.87
N PRO A 136 -15.55 -4.75 2.19
CA PRO A 136 -15.84 -3.49 2.87
C PRO A 136 -17.16 -3.57 3.65
N GLU A 137 -17.13 -3.09 4.89
CA GLU A 137 -18.31 -3.02 5.76
C GLU A 137 -18.35 -1.69 6.52
N LEU A 138 -19.49 -1.37 7.13
CA LEU A 138 -19.60 -0.17 7.93
C LEU A 138 -18.82 -0.32 9.24
N LEU A 139 -18.10 0.72 9.66
CA LEU A 139 -17.31 0.72 10.91
C LEU A 139 -18.14 0.31 12.14
N ALA A 140 -19.42 0.67 12.18
CA ALA A 140 -20.32 0.29 13.27
C ALA A 140 -20.58 -1.23 13.33
N GLU A 141 -20.57 -1.91 12.16
CA GLU A 141 -20.73 -3.35 12.06
C GLU A 141 -19.42 -4.08 12.37
N ALA A 142 -18.29 -3.56 11.89
CA ALA A 142 -16.95 -4.06 12.19
C ALA A 142 -16.64 -4.01 13.69
N ALA A 143 -17.10 -2.96 14.40
CA ALA A 143 -16.91 -2.81 15.85
C ALA A 143 -17.81 -3.75 16.69
N ALA A 144 -18.89 -4.29 16.08
CA ALA A 144 -19.82 -5.22 16.74
C ALA A 144 -19.48 -6.70 16.47
N GLY A 145 -18.66 -6.97 15.44
CA GLY A 145 -18.15 -8.29 15.11
C GLY A 145 -16.79 -8.54 15.77
N ASP A 146 -16.58 -9.72 16.32
CA ASP A 146 -15.33 -10.14 16.96
C ASP A 146 -14.11 -9.82 16.10
N SER A 147 -13.07 -9.33 16.75
CA SER A 147 -11.73 -9.09 16.20
C SER A 147 -11.29 -10.20 15.24
N PRO A 148 -10.80 -9.89 14.05
CA PRO A 148 -10.24 -10.91 13.17
C PRO A 148 -9.09 -11.61 13.86
N ALA A 149 -9.10 -12.92 13.79
CA ALA A 149 -8.06 -13.77 14.35
C ALA A 149 -6.68 -13.26 13.90
N SER A 150 -5.81 -12.98 14.85
CA SER A 150 -4.42 -12.69 14.63
C SER A 150 -3.82 -13.77 13.71
N ALA A 151 -3.34 -13.34 12.54
CA ALA A 151 -2.53 -14.22 11.70
C ALA A 151 -1.30 -14.69 12.51
N PRO A 152 -0.94 -15.98 12.47
CA PRO A 152 0.22 -16.45 13.18
C PRO A 152 1.47 -15.79 12.61
N ALA A 153 2.24 -15.16 13.49
CA ALA A 153 3.60 -14.76 13.20
C ALA A 153 4.42 -16.04 12.90
N ALA A 154 5.02 -16.09 11.74
CA ALA A 154 6.02 -17.08 11.37
C ALA A 154 7.37 -16.39 11.18
#